data_be34570dcaf3fe1165c6e96514237ff0
#
_entry.id   be34570dcaf3fe1165c6e96514237ff0
#
_cell.length_a   1.000
_cell.length_b   1.000
_cell.length_c   1.000
_cell.angle_alpha   90.00
_cell.angle_beta   90.00
_cell.angle_gamma   90.00
#
_symmetry.space_group_name_H-M   'P 1'
#
loop_
_entity.id
_entity.type
_entity.pdbx_description
1 polymer ?
#
loop_
_entity_poly.entity_id
_entity_poly.type
_entity_poly.pdbx_seq_one_letter_code
_entity_poly.pdbx_strand_id
1 'polypeptide(L)' 'MSTSDELIQSGKKNLDSENYVDALSFFDQALALEPNNPVFLNLKGVALRSLGRYDEASECYNKTLELDPRDKASS' A
#
# COMPACT_ATOMS: atom_id res chain seq x y z
N MET A 1 16.11 9.80 7.73
CA MET A 1 14.91 9.16 7.18
C MET A 1 15.30 7.98 6.32
N SER A 2 14.51 6.93 6.36
CA SER A 2 14.82 5.76 5.55
C SER A 2 14.34 5.96 4.11
N THR A 3 14.94 5.20 3.19
CA THR A 3 14.55 5.26 1.78
C THR A 3 13.08 4.89 1.59
N SER A 4 12.58 3.92 2.37
CA SER A 4 11.18 3.52 2.28
C SER A 4 10.25 4.65 2.70
N ASP A 5 10.62 5.43 3.71
CA ASP A 5 9.82 6.60 4.12
C ASP A 5 9.74 7.63 3.01
N GLU A 6 10.84 7.88 2.33
CA GLU A 6 10.88 8.82 1.20
C GLU A 6 10.00 8.33 0.06
N LEU A 7 10.06 7.04 -0.25
CA LEU A 7 9.22 6.45 -1.29
C LEU A 7 7.73 6.56 -0.94
N ILE A 8 7.39 6.31 0.31
CA ILE A 8 6.01 6.40 0.77
C ILE A 8 5.49 7.84 0.70
N GLN A 9 6.31 8.82 1.08
CA GLN A 9 5.94 10.22 0.97
C GLN A 9 5.63 10.60 -0.48
N SER A 10 6.50 10.19 -1.40
CA SER A 10 6.29 10.44 -2.83
C SER A 10 5.04 9.74 -3.33
N GLY A 11 4.82 8.50 -2.91
CA GLY A 11 3.64 7.74 -3.29
C GLY A 11 2.35 8.39 -2.80
N LYS A 12 2.32 8.85 -1.55
CA LYS A 12 1.15 9.52 -0.98
C LYS A 12 0.85 10.81 -1.73
N LYS A 13 1.89 11.56 -2.09
CA LYS A 13 1.74 12.80 -2.83
C LYS A 13 1.12 12.55 -4.20
N ASN A 14 1.58 11.52 -4.89
CA ASN A 14 1.01 11.14 -6.18
C ASN A 14 -0.43 10.63 -6.02
N LEU A 15 -0.70 9.90 -4.94
CA LEU A 15 -2.06 9.43 -4.66
C LEU A 15 -3.03 10.60 -4.49
N ASP A 16 -2.61 11.63 -3.76
CA ASP A 16 -3.43 12.83 -3.54
C ASP A 16 -3.66 13.59 -4.84
N SER A 17 -2.70 13.52 -5.77
CA SER A 17 -2.81 14.16 -7.08
C SER A 17 -3.52 13.29 -8.11
N GLU A 18 -4.04 12.14 -7.69
CA GLU A 18 -4.72 11.16 -8.54
C GLU A 18 -3.80 10.52 -9.58
N ASN A 19 -2.50 10.56 -9.34
CA ASN A 19 -1.49 9.86 -10.17
C ASN A 19 -1.31 8.45 -9.63
N TYR A 20 -2.33 7.63 -9.78
CA TYR A 20 -2.39 6.31 -9.14
C TYR A 20 -1.33 5.33 -9.63
N VAL A 21 -1.00 5.39 -10.92
CA VAL A 21 0.04 4.51 -11.48
C VAL A 21 1.40 4.84 -10.87
N ASP A 22 1.71 6.14 -10.77
CA ASP A 22 2.97 6.58 -10.16
C ASP A 22 2.99 6.25 -8.67
N ALA A 23 1.85 6.49 -7.99
CA ALA A 23 1.74 6.14 -6.57
C ALA A 23 2.00 4.65 -6.35
N LEU A 24 1.40 3.80 -7.18
CA LEU A 24 1.58 2.36 -7.09
C LEU A 24 3.05 1.98 -7.26
N SER A 25 3.74 2.61 -8.20
CA SER A 25 5.17 2.35 -8.42
C SER A 25 5.99 2.65 -7.16
N PHE A 26 5.73 3.78 -6.50
CA PHE A 26 6.43 4.14 -5.27
C PHE A 26 6.11 3.15 -4.14
N PHE A 27 4.85 2.75 -4.02
CA PHE A 27 4.47 1.78 -2.99
C PHE A 27 5.11 0.40 -3.24
N ASP A 28 5.21 -0.02 -4.49
CA ASP A 28 5.90 -1.26 -4.84
C ASP A 28 7.38 -1.20 -4.47
N GLN A 29 8.03 -0.08 -4.73
CA GLN A 29 9.43 0.10 -4.37
C GLN A 29 9.62 0.06 -2.86
N ALA A 30 8.72 0.69 -2.10
CA ALA A 30 8.78 0.66 -0.65
C ALA A 30 8.57 -0.77 -0.12
N LEU A 31 7.66 -1.52 -0.73
CA LEU A 31 7.41 -2.91 -0.35
C LEU A 31 8.58 -3.83 -0.70
N ALA A 32 9.37 -3.48 -1.73
CA ALA A 32 10.58 -4.23 -2.02
C ALA A 32 11.59 -4.15 -0.87
N LEU A 33 11.57 -3.03 -0.14
CA LEU A 33 12.44 -2.82 1.02
C LEU A 33 11.83 -3.39 2.30
N GLU A 34 10.50 -3.32 2.44
CA GLU A 34 9.78 -3.77 3.63
C GLU A 34 8.54 -4.56 3.21
N PRO A 35 8.71 -5.81 2.74
CA PRO A 35 7.61 -6.56 2.13
C PRO A 35 6.47 -6.93 3.07
N ASN A 36 6.69 -6.91 4.38
CA ASN A 36 5.67 -7.25 5.37
C ASN A 36 5.15 -6.04 6.13
N ASN A 37 5.32 -4.85 5.58
CA ASN A 37 4.81 -3.64 6.22
C ASN A 37 3.32 -3.47 5.90
N PRO A 38 2.42 -3.61 6.89
CA PRO A 38 0.98 -3.54 6.63
C PRO A 38 0.52 -2.17 6.15
N VAL A 39 1.19 -1.10 6.57
CA VAL A 39 0.85 0.25 6.11
C VAL A 39 1.11 0.38 4.61
N PHE A 40 2.26 -0.13 4.15
CA PHE A 40 2.63 -0.06 2.74
C PHE A 40 1.68 -0.91 1.89
N LEU A 41 1.31 -2.10 2.38
CA LEU A 41 0.36 -2.96 1.70
C LEU A 41 -1.01 -2.29 1.57
N ASN A 42 -1.45 -1.63 2.63
CA ASN A 42 -2.72 -0.91 2.62
C ASN A 42 -2.70 0.23 1.59
N LEU A 43 -1.61 1.00 1.54
CA LEU A 43 -1.47 2.09 0.57
C LEU A 43 -1.46 1.55 -0.86
N LYS A 44 -0.77 0.44 -1.10
CA LYS A 44 -0.78 -0.21 -2.40
C LYS A 44 -2.21 -0.64 -2.78
N GLY A 45 -2.94 -1.21 -1.82
CA GLY A 45 -4.33 -1.60 -2.03
C GLY A 45 -5.20 -0.42 -2.42
N VAL A 46 -5.01 0.73 -1.78
CA VAL A 46 -5.75 1.95 -2.11
C VAL A 46 -5.48 2.39 -3.55
N ALA A 47 -4.21 2.38 -3.95
CA ALA A 47 -3.84 2.75 -5.32
C ALA A 47 -4.43 1.78 -6.34
N LEU A 48 -4.37 0.48 -6.06
CA LEU A 48 -4.94 -0.55 -6.94
C LEU A 48 -6.45 -0.39 -7.08
N ARG A 49 -7.13 -0.14 -5.97
CA ARG A 49 -8.58 0.06 -5.98
C ARG A 49 -8.95 1.29 -6.83
N SER A 50 -8.18 2.36 -6.70
CA SER A 50 -8.40 3.58 -7.46
C SER A 50 -8.21 3.35 -8.96
N LEU A 51 -7.36 2.40 -9.32
CA LEU A 51 -7.15 2.02 -10.72
C LEU A 51 -8.17 1.02 -11.24
N GLY A 52 -9.09 0.56 -10.38
CA GLY A 52 -10.07 -0.45 -10.74
C GLY A 52 -9.55 -1.89 -10.68
N ARG A 53 -8.37 -2.09 -10.14
CA ARG A 53 -7.74 -3.41 -10.02
C ARG A 53 -8.13 -4.03 -8.68
N TYR A 54 -9.41 -4.34 -8.55
CA TYR A 54 -9.99 -4.75 -7.26
C TYR A 54 -9.49 -6.08 -6.74
N ASP A 55 -9.22 -7.04 -7.62
CA ASP A 55 -8.71 -8.36 -7.21
C ASP A 55 -7.34 -8.21 -6.53
N GLU A 56 -6.47 -7.42 -7.11
CA GLU A 56 -5.14 -7.18 -6.56
C GLU A 56 -5.23 -6.37 -5.27
N ALA A 57 -6.15 -5.40 -5.21
CA ALA A 57 -6.38 -4.62 -4.00
C ALA A 57 -6.84 -5.52 -2.85
N SER A 58 -7.74 -6.45 -3.14
CA SER A 58 -8.24 -7.41 -2.15
C SER A 58 -7.09 -8.26 -1.60
N GLU A 59 -6.18 -8.71 -2.45
CA GLU A 59 -5.02 -9.48 -2.01
C GLU A 59 -4.16 -8.68 -1.04
N CYS A 60 -3.95 -7.40 -1.32
CA CYS A 60 -3.18 -6.52 -0.43
C CYS A 60 -3.86 -6.36 0.92
N TYR A 61 -5.17 -6.16 0.93
CA TYR A 61 -5.93 -6.02 2.17
C TYR A 61 -5.95 -7.30 2.99
N ASN A 62 -6.09 -8.44 2.32
CA ASN A 62 -6.03 -9.74 2.99
C ASN A 62 -4.67 -9.97 3.63
N LYS A 63 -3.61 -9.61 2.93
CA LYS A 63 -2.26 -9.73 3.49
C LYS A 63 -2.07 -8.81 4.69
N THR A 64 -2.64 -7.61 4.64
CA THR A 64 -2.59 -6.67 5.76
C THR A 64 -3.27 -7.28 6.98
N LEU A 65 -4.42 -7.93 6.81
CA LEU A 65 -5.14 -8.58 7.91
C LEU A 65 -4.35 -9.75 8.50
N GLU A 66 -3.63 -10.49 7.64
CA GLU A 66 -2.78 -11.58 8.12
C GLU A 66 -1.62 -11.06 8.97
N LEU A 67 -1.06 -9.91 8.60
CA LEU A 67 0.07 -9.32 9.31
C LEU A 67 -0.35 -8.59 10.58
N ASP A 68 -1.59 -8.12 10.65
CA ASP A 68 -2.13 -7.41 11.82
C ASP A 68 -3.47 -8.04 12.24
N PRO A 69 -3.41 -9.17 12.94
CA PRO A 69 -4.63 -9.87 13.35
C PRO A 69 -5.49 -9.12 14.34
N ARG A 70 -5.00 -8.03 14.92
CA ARG A 70 -5.79 -7.23 15.86
C ARG A 70 -7.04 -6.65 15.20
N ASP A 71 -6.96 -6.32 13.91
CA ASP A 71 -8.11 -5.83 13.17
C ASP A 71 -9.20 -6.89 13.10
N LYS A 72 -8.79 -8.13 12.99
CA LYS A 72 -9.68 -9.27 12.96
C LYS A 72 -10.32 -9.51 14.32
N ALA A 73 -9.54 -9.35 15.38
CA ALA A 73 -10.01 -9.59 16.75
C ALA A 73 -11.02 -8.53 17.21
N SER A 74 -10.94 -7.33 16.67
CA SER A 74 -11.83 -6.25 17.08
C SER A 74 -13.19 -6.30 16.37
N SER A 75 -13.33 -7.16 15.41
CA SER A 75 -14.61 -7.37 14.75
C SER A 75 -15.37 -8.55 15.36
#